data_d55a5af57bf16c90906a92e560b58b73
#
_entry.id   d55a5af57bf16c90906a92e560b58b73
#
_cell.length_a   1.000
_cell.length_b   1.000
_cell.length_c   1.000
_cell.angle_alpha   90.00
_cell.angle_beta   90.00
_cell.angle_gamma   90.00
#
_symmetry.space_group_name_H-M   'P 1'
#
loop_
_entity.id
_entity.type
_entity.pdbx_description
1 polymer ?
#
loop_
_entity_poly.entity_id
_entity_poly.type
_entity_poly.pdbx_seq_one_letter_code
_entity_poly.pdbx_strand_id
1 'polypeptide(L)'
;MKIAVVGATGMVGTVMLKVLEERNLPITELIPVASARSAGKKLTYKGKDFTVVTLEDALKMKPDVALFSAGGDTSLEWAPKFAEVGTTVIDNSSAWRMDPTKKLVVPEINGDVLTKDDKIIANPNCSTIQLVAALSPLHLKYKMKRVVISTYQSVSGSGVKAVQQLDNEEAGIEGEMAYPHKIGRNAIPHCDIFLENGYTKEEMKLVKEPKKILRDDSFSITATAVRIPTAGGHSEAVNVQFENDFDLTEVRQILTNTPGIIVQDDLANNVYPMAINAHDKDEVFVGRIRRDESQENTLNLWIVADNLRKGAATNTVQIAEYLVANNLV
;
A
#
# COMPACT_ATOMS: atom_id res chain seq x y z
N MET A 1 -5.91 -14.59 -19.58
CA MET A 1 -6.21 -13.19 -19.21
C MET A 1 -5.09 -12.31 -19.75
N LYS A 2 -5.43 -11.23 -20.45
CA LYS A 2 -4.49 -10.17 -20.83
C LYS A 2 -4.36 -9.18 -19.69
N ILE A 3 -3.15 -8.86 -19.25
CA ILE A 3 -2.91 -7.91 -18.16
C ILE A 3 -1.98 -6.79 -18.62
N ALA A 4 -2.38 -5.55 -18.40
CA ALA A 4 -1.52 -4.39 -18.59
C ALA A 4 -0.93 -3.92 -17.27
N VAL A 5 0.35 -3.54 -17.27
CA VAL A 5 1.01 -2.88 -16.13
C VAL A 5 1.38 -1.46 -16.56
N VAL A 6 0.61 -0.49 -16.12
CA VAL A 6 0.81 0.93 -16.46
C VAL A 6 1.75 1.57 -15.45
N GLY A 7 2.84 2.14 -15.96
CA GLY A 7 3.99 2.57 -15.15
C GLY A 7 5.00 1.45 -14.92
N ALA A 8 5.06 0.45 -15.81
CA ALA A 8 5.91 -0.75 -15.70
C ALA A 8 7.41 -0.48 -15.48
N THR A 9 7.91 0.68 -15.90
CA THR A 9 9.31 1.09 -15.73
C THR A 9 9.56 1.87 -14.43
N GLY A 10 8.51 2.15 -13.66
CA GLY A 10 8.61 2.82 -12.36
C GLY A 10 8.89 1.84 -11.23
N MET A 11 9.21 2.38 -10.05
CA MET A 11 9.58 1.57 -8.87
C MET A 11 8.48 0.55 -8.51
N VAL A 12 7.24 0.98 -8.33
CA VAL A 12 6.11 0.09 -8.02
C VAL A 12 5.79 -0.84 -9.20
N GLY A 13 5.84 -0.34 -10.44
CA GLY A 13 5.60 -1.15 -11.63
C GLY A 13 6.58 -2.32 -11.79
N THR A 14 7.85 -2.09 -11.48
CA THR A 14 8.88 -3.14 -11.46
C THR A 14 8.59 -4.20 -10.38
N VAL A 15 8.17 -3.76 -9.19
CA VAL A 15 7.75 -4.68 -8.12
C VAL A 15 6.47 -5.43 -8.51
N MET A 16 5.51 -4.79 -9.20
CA MET A 16 4.32 -5.48 -9.73
C MET A 16 4.69 -6.62 -10.68
N LEU A 17 5.62 -6.38 -11.59
CA LEU A 17 6.09 -7.43 -12.51
C LEU A 17 6.70 -8.61 -11.73
N LYS A 18 7.53 -8.33 -10.72
CA LYS A 18 8.11 -9.34 -9.85
C LYS A 18 7.02 -10.13 -9.09
N VAL A 19 6.06 -9.45 -8.50
CA VAL A 19 4.94 -10.09 -7.77
C VAL A 19 4.08 -10.93 -8.72
N LEU A 20 3.82 -10.47 -9.95
CA LEU A 20 3.10 -11.26 -10.97
C LEU A 20 3.88 -12.51 -11.41
N GLU A 21 5.22 -12.50 -11.36
CA GLU A 21 6.03 -13.71 -11.60
C GLU A 21 5.94 -14.72 -10.46
N GLU A 22 5.93 -14.23 -9.23
CA GLU A 22 5.87 -15.04 -8.00
C GLU A 22 4.48 -15.68 -7.78
N ARG A 23 3.42 -15.02 -8.29
CA ARG A 23 2.02 -15.45 -8.09
C ARG A 23 1.44 -16.08 -9.36
N ASN A 24 0.56 -17.07 -9.18
CA ASN A 24 0.06 -17.90 -10.27
C ASN A 24 -1.23 -17.36 -10.92
N LEU A 25 -1.23 -16.09 -11.34
CA LEU A 25 -2.33 -15.58 -12.16
C LEU A 25 -2.31 -16.22 -13.56
N PRO A 26 -3.48 -16.52 -14.15
CA PRO A 26 -3.58 -17.14 -15.49
C PRO A 26 -3.33 -16.11 -16.61
N ILE A 27 -2.15 -15.51 -16.62
CA ILE A 27 -1.76 -14.49 -17.59
C ILE A 27 -1.40 -15.16 -18.92
N THR A 28 -2.15 -14.83 -19.97
CA THR A 28 -1.87 -15.28 -21.35
C THR A 28 -1.04 -14.25 -22.12
N GLU A 29 -1.18 -12.96 -21.79
CA GLU A 29 -0.46 -11.87 -22.43
C GLU A 29 -0.17 -10.78 -21.40
N LEU A 30 1.11 -10.37 -21.30
CA LEU A 30 1.55 -9.23 -20.52
C LEU A 30 1.78 -8.02 -21.43
N ILE A 31 1.22 -6.87 -21.05
CA ILE A 31 1.35 -5.60 -21.77
C ILE A 31 2.03 -4.59 -20.83
N PRO A 32 3.37 -4.44 -20.89
CA PRO A 32 4.05 -3.41 -20.11
C PRO A 32 3.83 -2.04 -20.76
N VAL A 33 3.32 -1.09 -19.99
CA VAL A 33 2.95 0.24 -20.45
C VAL A 33 3.76 1.30 -19.71
N ALA A 34 4.31 2.28 -20.43
CA ALA A 34 4.97 3.43 -19.84
C ALA A 34 4.82 4.67 -20.75
N SER A 35 5.46 5.79 -20.33
CA SER A 35 5.45 7.02 -21.12
C SER A 35 6.11 6.83 -22.49
N ALA A 36 5.80 7.69 -23.45
CA ALA A 36 6.39 7.67 -24.81
C ALA A 36 7.94 7.63 -24.80
N ARG A 37 8.58 8.26 -23.78
CA ARG A 37 10.06 8.21 -23.60
C ARG A 37 10.58 6.79 -23.33
N SER A 38 9.77 5.91 -22.76
CA SER A 38 10.13 4.53 -22.44
C SER A 38 9.55 3.51 -23.41
N ALA A 39 8.64 3.90 -24.28
CA ALA A 39 8.10 3.03 -25.34
C ALA A 39 9.23 2.48 -26.22
N GLY A 40 9.09 1.22 -26.66
CA GLY A 40 10.09 0.50 -27.42
C GLY A 40 11.19 -0.18 -26.59
N LYS A 41 11.36 0.17 -25.29
CA LYS A 41 12.27 -0.56 -24.41
C LYS A 41 11.76 -1.98 -24.19
N LYS A 42 12.68 -2.89 -23.86
CA LYS A 42 12.34 -4.26 -23.48
C LYS A 42 12.34 -4.41 -21.97
N LEU A 43 11.38 -5.15 -21.44
CA LEU A 43 11.33 -5.63 -20.08
C LEU A 43 11.26 -7.15 -20.11
N THR A 44 12.02 -7.80 -19.23
CA THR A 44 11.99 -9.27 -19.11
C THR A 44 10.93 -9.66 -18.06
N TYR A 45 10.08 -10.63 -18.42
CA TYR A 45 9.09 -11.24 -17.53
C TYR A 45 9.03 -12.74 -17.81
N LYS A 46 9.18 -13.57 -16.76
CA LYS A 46 9.27 -15.05 -16.87
C LYS A 46 10.25 -15.49 -17.96
N GLY A 47 11.42 -14.83 -18.02
CA GLY A 47 12.49 -15.15 -18.96
C GLY A 47 12.21 -14.77 -20.41
N LYS A 48 11.15 -14.02 -20.72
CA LYS A 48 10.81 -13.52 -22.05
C LYS A 48 10.82 -12.01 -22.10
N ASP A 49 11.26 -11.46 -23.21
CA ASP A 49 11.26 -10.01 -23.44
C ASP A 49 9.93 -9.52 -23.97
N PHE A 50 9.39 -8.50 -23.34
CA PHE A 50 8.18 -7.79 -23.74
C PHE A 50 8.53 -6.34 -24.09
N THR A 51 7.99 -5.84 -25.18
CA THR A 51 8.19 -4.45 -25.60
C THR A 51 7.24 -3.54 -24.84
N VAL A 52 7.77 -2.51 -24.20
CA VAL A 52 7.00 -1.46 -23.54
C VAL A 52 6.23 -0.67 -24.61
N VAL A 53 4.92 -0.52 -24.40
CA VAL A 53 4.03 0.24 -25.29
C VAL A 53 3.52 1.52 -24.63
N THR A 54 2.87 2.39 -25.43
CA THR A 54 2.20 3.59 -24.92
C THR A 54 0.82 3.25 -24.34
N LEU A 55 0.19 4.21 -23.62
CA LEU A 55 -1.17 4.07 -23.12
C LEU A 55 -2.18 3.91 -24.27
N GLU A 56 -2.00 4.68 -25.36
CA GLU A 56 -2.83 4.61 -26.56
C GLU A 56 -2.81 3.24 -27.22
N ASP A 57 -1.63 2.64 -27.31
CA ASP A 57 -1.47 1.32 -27.92
C ASP A 57 -2.01 0.21 -27.01
N ALA A 58 -1.75 0.31 -25.69
CA ALA A 58 -2.32 -0.62 -24.71
C ALA A 58 -3.86 -0.60 -24.71
N LEU A 59 -4.47 0.59 -24.82
CA LEU A 59 -5.92 0.73 -24.92
C LEU A 59 -6.51 -0.02 -26.13
N LYS A 60 -5.84 0.06 -27.32
CA LYS A 60 -6.24 -0.68 -28.51
C LYS A 60 -6.14 -2.21 -28.33
N MET A 61 -5.22 -2.67 -27.48
CA MET A 61 -5.04 -4.09 -27.18
C MET A 61 -6.13 -4.66 -26.27
N LYS A 62 -6.94 -3.80 -25.64
CA LYS A 62 -8.07 -4.14 -24.75
C LYS A 62 -7.68 -5.20 -23.71
N PRO A 63 -6.81 -4.89 -22.74
CA PRO A 63 -6.50 -5.84 -21.67
C PRO A 63 -7.76 -6.14 -20.83
N ASP A 64 -7.83 -7.36 -20.27
CA ASP A 64 -8.90 -7.72 -19.32
C ASP A 64 -8.74 -6.94 -18.02
N VAL A 65 -7.50 -6.82 -17.53
CA VAL A 65 -7.14 -6.09 -16.33
C VAL A 65 -5.97 -5.14 -16.59
N ALA A 66 -6.01 -3.95 -16.00
CA ALA A 66 -4.91 -2.99 -16.05
C ALA A 66 -4.52 -2.53 -14.63
N LEU A 67 -3.26 -2.79 -14.26
CA LEU A 67 -2.68 -2.37 -12.98
C LEU A 67 -2.01 -1.01 -13.19
N PHE A 68 -2.56 0.04 -12.57
CA PHE A 68 -2.09 1.41 -12.75
C PHE A 68 -1.16 1.85 -11.62
N SER A 69 0.03 2.33 -11.98
CA SER A 69 1.00 2.97 -11.09
C SER A 69 1.76 4.08 -11.83
N ALA A 70 1.03 5.04 -12.40
CA ALA A 70 1.57 6.14 -13.21
C ALA A 70 1.17 7.55 -12.71
N GLY A 71 0.69 7.64 -11.47
CA GLY A 71 0.26 8.89 -10.84
C GLY A 71 -1.21 9.23 -11.06
N GLY A 72 -1.71 10.18 -10.26
CA GLY A 72 -3.14 10.52 -10.21
C GLY A 72 -3.67 11.12 -11.51
N ASP A 73 -2.95 12.06 -12.11
CA ASP A 73 -3.38 12.73 -13.33
C ASP A 73 -3.53 11.74 -14.50
N THR A 74 -2.55 10.85 -14.65
CA THR A 74 -2.62 9.78 -15.65
C THR A 74 -3.81 8.85 -15.38
N SER A 75 -4.07 8.51 -14.12
CA SER A 75 -5.19 7.65 -13.75
C SER A 75 -6.53 8.34 -14.02
N LEU A 76 -6.69 9.61 -13.67
CA LEU A 76 -7.92 10.37 -13.93
C LEU A 76 -8.22 10.46 -15.43
N GLU A 77 -7.20 10.60 -16.26
CA GLU A 77 -7.37 10.68 -17.72
C GLU A 77 -7.64 9.32 -18.36
N TRP A 78 -6.90 8.28 -17.95
CA TRP A 78 -6.84 7.03 -18.71
C TRP A 78 -7.69 5.90 -18.13
N ALA A 79 -7.87 5.83 -16.81
CA ALA A 79 -8.66 4.75 -16.22
C ALA A 79 -10.10 4.69 -16.75
N PRO A 80 -10.82 5.83 -16.96
CA PRO A 80 -12.14 5.79 -17.60
C PRO A 80 -12.10 5.25 -19.04
N LYS A 81 -11.10 5.64 -19.85
CA LYS A 81 -10.96 5.16 -21.22
C LYS A 81 -10.76 3.63 -21.29
N PHE A 82 -9.95 3.08 -20.36
CA PHE A 82 -9.79 1.63 -20.24
C PHE A 82 -11.08 0.96 -19.77
N ALA A 83 -11.79 1.55 -18.82
CA ALA A 83 -13.09 1.04 -18.37
C ALA A 83 -14.15 1.01 -19.48
N GLU A 84 -14.19 2.02 -20.36
CA GLU A 84 -15.11 2.11 -21.51
C GLU A 84 -14.91 0.97 -22.52
N VAL A 85 -13.68 0.46 -22.68
CA VAL A 85 -13.40 -0.68 -23.56
C VAL A 85 -13.56 -2.04 -22.86
N GLY A 86 -14.04 -2.05 -21.61
CA GLY A 86 -14.33 -3.25 -20.82
C GLY A 86 -13.24 -3.69 -19.88
N THR A 87 -12.08 -3.02 -19.86
CA THR A 87 -10.96 -3.33 -18.96
C THR A 87 -11.29 -3.00 -17.52
N THR A 88 -10.98 -3.89 -16.58
CA THR A 88 -11.02 -3.57 -15.15
C THR A 88 -9.69 -2.96 -14.72
N VAL A 89 -9.72 -1.72 -14.24
CA VAL A 89 -8.55 -0.97 -13.78
C VAL A 89 -8.41 -1.10 -12.28
N ILE A 90 -7.20 -1.44 -11.80
CA ILE A 90 -6.82 -1.41 -10.38
C ILE A 90 -5.77 -0.34 -10.22
N ASP A 91 -6.10 0.74 -9.51
CA ASP A 91 -5.30 1.97 -9.48
C ASP A 91 -4.62 2.18 -8.13
N ASN A 92 -3.28 2.36 -8.15
CA ASN A 92 -2.48 2.65 -6.96
C ASN A 92 -2.39 4.14 -6.61
N SER A 93 -2.87 5.03 -7.47
CA SER A 93 -2.86 6.46 -7.15
C SER A 93 -3.93 6.81 -6.11
N SER A 94 -3.90 8.03 -5.63
CA SER A 94 -4.94 8.53 -4.71
C SER A 94 -6.20 9.05 -5.43
N ALA A 95 -6.24 9.00 -6.77
CA ALA A 95 -7.27 9.64 -7.58
C ALA A 95 -8.70 9.16 -7.26
N TRP A 96 -8.88 7.88 -7.05
CA TRP A 96 -10.20 7.25 -6.89
C TRP A 96 -10.53 6.80 -5.46
N ARG A 97 -9.56 6.87 -4.54
CA ARG A 97 -9.70 6.29 -3.20
C ARG A 97 -10.90 6.82 -2.42
N MET A 98 -11.13 8.13 -2.50
CA MET A 98 -12.25 8.79 -1.79
C MET A 98 -13.47 9.08 -2.67
N ASP A 99 -13.45 8.67 -3.95
CA ASP A 99 -14.65 8.69 -4.80
C ASP A 99 -15.70 7.72 -4.22
N PRO A 100 -16.91 8.19 -3.89
CA PRO A 100 -17.95 7.35 -3.28
C PRO A 100 -18.45 6.25 -4.22
N THR A 101 -18.26 6.39 -5.53
CA THR A 101 -18.69 5.40 -6.54
C THR A 101 -17.62 4.33 -6.80
N LYS A 102 -16.40 4.50 -6.29
CA LYS A 102 -15.30 3.55 -6.50
C LYS A 102 -15.00 2.78 -5.22
N LYS A 103 -14.70 1.50 -5.35
CA LYS A 103 -14.34 0.64 -4.23
C LYS A 103 -12.88 0.84 -3.87
N LEU A 104 -12.59 0.94 -2.57
CA LEU A 104 -11.24 1.00 -1.99
C LEU A 104 -11.00 -0.34 -1.29
N VAL A 105 -10.05 -1.15 -1.78
CA VAL A 105 -10.04 -2.58 -1.47
C VAL A 105 -8.71 -3.08 -0.91
N VAL A 106 -8.82 -3.78 0.22
CA VAL A 106 -7.83 -4.74 0.73
C VAL A 106 -8.53 -6.11 0.69
N PRO A 107 -8.17 -7.02 -0.21
CA PRO A 107 -8.98 -8.20 -0.53
C PRO A 107 -9.32 -9.08 0.67
N GLU A 108 -8.38 -9.23 1.62
CA GLU A 108 -8.57 -10.03 2.83
C GLU A 108 -9.60 -9.43 3.81
N ILE A 109 -9.92 -8.13 3.64
CA ILE A 109 -10.80 -7.40 4.57
C ILE A 109 -12.17 -7.14 3.94
N ASN A 110 -12.20 -6.63 2.72
CA ASN A 110 -13.42 -6.17 2.07
C ASN A 110 -13.50 -6.52 0.58
N GLY A 111 -12.87 -7.61 0.14
CA GLY A 111 -13.00 -8.07 -1.25
C GLY A 111 -14.44 -8.37 -1.66
N ASP A 112 -15.29 -8.71 -0.67
CA ASP A 112 -16.74 -8.98 -0.82
C ASP A 112 -17.55 -7.82 -1.42
N VAL A 113 -17.02 -6.59 -1.40
CA VAL A 113 -17.71 -5.43 -2.01
C VAL A 113 -17.59 -5.37 -3.53
N LEU A 114 -16.71 -6.17 -4.13
CA LEU A 114 -16.44 -6.16 -5.56
C LEU A 114 -17.50 -6.91 -6.36
N THR A 115 -17.84 -6.33 -7.49
CA THR A 115 -18.81 -6.88 -8.47
C THR A 115 -18.22 -6.79 -9.88
N LYS A 116 -18.87 -7.40 -10.88
CA LYS A 116 -18.46 -7.30 -12.30
C LYS A 116 -18.55 -5.88 -12.87
N ASP A 117 -19.36 -5.04 -12.24
CA ASP A 117 -19.62 -3.66 -12.70
C ASP A 117 -18.53 -2.69 -12.21
N ASP A 118 -17.70 -3.11 -11.25
CA ASP A 118 -16.60 -2.30 -10.72
C ASP A 118 -15.42 -2.27 -11.70
N LYS A 119 -15.45 -1.32 -12.65
CA LYS A 119 -14.40 -1.19 -13.70
C LYS A 119 -13.21 -0.32 -13.29
N ILE A 120 -13.32 0.44 -12.20
CA ILE A 120 -12.20 1.18 -11.60
C ILE A 120 -12.20 0.88 -10.10
N ILE A 121 -11.16 0.23 -9.63
CA ILE A 121 -10.96 -0.21 -8.24
C ILE A 121 -9.74 0.51 -7.69
N ALA A 122 -9.87 1.15 -6.54
CA ALA A 122 -8.76 1.84 -5.89
C ALA A 122 -7.99 0.92 -4.95
N ASN A 123 -6.67 0.94 -5.07
CA ASN A 123 -5.74 0.34 -4.12
C ASN A 123 -5.40 1.39 -3.04
N PRO A 124 -5.50 1.07 -1.73
CA PRO A 124 -5.29 2.04 -0.67
C PRO A 124 -3.85 2.55 -0.56
N ASN A 125 -3.66 3.55 0.29
CA ASN A 125 -2.34 4.04 0.68
C ASN A 125 -1.52 2.94 1.36
N CYS A 126 -0.20 2.95 1.16
CA CYS A 126 0.71 1.91 1.66
C CYS A 126 0.64 1.75 3.19
N SER A 127 0.64 2.86 3.93
CA SER A 127 0.49 2.83 5.39
C SER A 127 -0.93 2.41 5.80
N THR A 128 -1.96 2.83 5.06
CA THR A 128 -3.34 2.38 5.32
C THR A 128 -3.48 0.85 5.22
N ILE A 129 -2.89 0.23 4.19
CA ILE A 129 -3.02 -1.23 3.98
C ILE A 129 -2.48 -2.02 5.16
N GLN A 130 -1.25 -1.72 5.61
CA GLN A 130 -0.65 -2.43 6.75
C GLN A 130 -1.39 -2.17 8.06
N LEU A 131 -1.88 -0.94 8.27
CA LEU A 131 -2.67 -0.56 9.43
C LEU A 131 -3.95 -1.38 9.51
N VAL A 132 -4.78 -1.37 8.45
CA VAL A 132 -6.07 -2.06 8.46
C VAL A 132 -5.90 -3.58 8.46
N ALA A 133 -4.84 -4.12 7.87
CA ALA A 133 -4.54 -5.55 7.96
C ALA A 133 -4.38 -6.00 9.41
N ALA A 134 -3.66 -5.24 10.23
CA ALA A 134 -3.45 -5.54 11.64
C ALA A 134 -4.69 -5.21 12.51
N LEU A 135 -5.39 -4.10 12.22
CA LEU A 135 -6.47 -3.63 13.09
C LEU A 135 -7.83 -4.24 12.78
N SER A 136 -8.11 -4.66 11.54
CA SER A 136 -9.44 -5.16 11.16
C SER A 136 -9.89 -6.37 12.00
N PRO A 137 -9.09 -7.41 12.26
CA PRO A 137 -9.50 -8.55 13.07
C PRO A 137 -9.75 -8.15 14.54
N LEU A 138 -8.98 -7.20 15.05
CA LEU A 138 -9.16 -6.66 16.41
C LEU A 138 -10.41 -5.78 16.49
N HIS A 139 -10.69 -4.99 15.47
CA HIS A 139 -11.90 -4.17 15.37
C HIS A 139 -13.18 -5.03 15.34
N LEU A 140 -13.17 -6.11 14.59
CA LEU A 140 -14.29 -7.04 14.54
C LEU A 140 -14.63 -7.62 15.93
N LYS A 141 -13.61 -7.87 16.75
CA LYS A 141 -13.77 -8.48 18.09
C LYS A 141 -14.05 -7.45 19.17
N TYR A 142 -13.27 -6.37 19.23
CA TYR A 142 -13.24 -5.45 20.38
C TYR A 142 -13.84 -4.08 20.11
N LYS A 143 -14.12 -3.72 18.86
CA LYS A 143 -14.65 -2.42 18.39
C LYS A 143 -13.72 -1.25 18.73
N MET A 144 -13.05 -0.74 17.70
CA MET A 144 -12.22 0.45 17.84
C MET A 144 -13.07 1.68 18.23
N LYS A 145 -12.55 2.48 19.12
CA LYS A 145 -13.11 3.77 19.53
C LYS A 145 -12.23 4.93 19.10
N ARG A 146 -10.92 4.79 19.28
CA ARG A 146 -9.93 5.81 18.91
C ARG A 146 -8.61 5.18 18.50
N VAL A 147 -7.99 5.71 17.43
CA VAL A 147 -6.68 5.28 16.95
C VAL A 147 -5.75 6.48 16.83
N VAL A 148 -4.56 6.38 17.37
CA VAL A 148 -3.46 7.35 17.22
C VAL A 148 -2.33 6.64 16.51
N ILE A 149 -1.84 7.23 15.41
CA ILE A 149 -0.83 6.62 14.55
C ILE A 149 0.34 7.60 14.41
N SER A 150 1.55 7.12 14.63
CA SER A 150 2.76 7.77 14.15
C SER A 150 3.45 6.85 13.16
N THR A 151 3.59 7.30 11.90
CA THR A 151 4.27 6.50 10.88
C THR A 151 5.74 6.88 10.77
N TYR A 152 6.58 5.90 10.48
CA TYR A 152 8.00 6.03 10.20
C TYR A 152 8.23 5.45 8.80
N GLN A 153 8.14 6.34 7.79
CA GLN A 153 8.05 5.94 6.39
C GLN A 153 9.40 6.00 5.69
N SER A 154 9.75 4.94 4.98
CA SER A 154 10.94 4.87 4.13
C SER A 154 10.87 5.85 2.96
N VAL A 155 12.04 6.28 2.47
CA VAL A 155 12.16 7.21 1.32
C VAL A 155 11.59 6.64 0.02
N SER A 156 11.56 5.32 -0.15
CA SER A 156 10.99 4.66 -1.34
C SER A 156 9.52 5.02 -1.58
N GLY A 157 8.76 5.38 -0.54
CA GLY A 157 7.39 5.89 -0.66
C GLY A 157 7.28 7.22 -1.41
N SER A 158 8.37 7.99 -1.53
CA SER A 158 8.45 9.23 -2.32
C SER A 158 9.07 9.01 -3.71
N GLY A 159 9.43 7.77 -4.07
CA GLY A 159 9.94 7.40 -5.38
C GLY A 159 11.46 7.49 -5.52
N VAL A 160 11.94 7.23 -6.74
CA VAL A 160 13.37 7.08 -7.07
C VAL A 160 14.23 8.28 -6.65
N LYS A 161 13.72 9.52 -6.84
CA LYS A 161 14.47 10.73 -6.48
C LYS A 161 14.78 10.81 -4.98
N ALA A 162 13.86 10.37 -4.14
CA ALA A 162 14.05 10.38 -2.69
C ALA A 162 15.05 9.30 -2.22
N VAL A 163 15.03 8.13 -2.85
CA VAL A 163 16.07 7.10 -2.63
C VAL A 163 17.42 7.63 -3.06
N GLN A 164 17.54 8.24 -4.25
CA GLN A 164 18.79 8.81 -4.74
C GLN A 164 19.30 9.94 -3.83
N GLN A 165 18.41 10.77 -3.26
CA GLN A 165 18.82 11.78 -2.28
C GLN A 165 19.47 11.13 -1.06
N LEU A 166 18.85 10.09 -0.47
CA LEU A 166 19.41 9.39 0.68
C LEU A 166 20.76 8.79 0.34
N ASP A 167 20.87 8.06 -0.79
CA ASP A 167 22.13 7.44 -1.23
C ASP A 167 23.25 8.47 -1.43
N ASN A 168 22.93 9.62 -2.05
CA ASN A 168 23.86 10.71 -2.24
C ASN A 168 24.33 11.31 -0.90
N GLU A 169 23.39 11.57 0.02
CA GLU A 169 23.71 12.11 1.36
C GLU A 169 24.58 11.15 2.19
N GLU A 170 24.34 9.84 2.11
CA GLU A 170 25.14 8.82 2.78
C GLU A 170 26.57 8.71 2.16
N ALA A 171 26.67 8.90 0.85
CA ALA A 171 27.95 8.91 0.13
C ALA A 171 28.70 10.25 0.23
N GLY A 172 28.10 11.29 0.84
CA GLY A 172 28.66 12.64 0.89
C GLY A 172 28.69 13.36 -0.46
N ILE A 173 27.78 12.99 -1.39
CA ILE A 173 27.66 13.56 -2.73
C ILE A 173 26.56 14.61 -2.73
N GLU A 174 26.81 15.78 -3.30
CA GLU A 174 25.77 16.78 -3.57
C GLU A 174 24.89 16.33 -4.75
N GLY A 175 23.56 16.46 -4.62
CA GLY A 175 22.61 16.04 -5.63
C GLY A 175 21.27 16.74 -5.53
N GLU A 176 20.35 16.36 -6.43
CA GLU A 176 18.97 16.86 -6.41
C GLU A 176 18.27 16.43 -5.11
N MET A 177 17.60 17.35 -4.43
CA MET A 177 16.83 17.09 -3.22
C MET A 177 15.36 16.85 -3.58
N ALA A 178 14.84 15.68 -3.16
CA ALA A 178 13.41 15.36 -3.24
C ALA A 178 12.62 15.93 -2.05
N TYR A 179 13.30 16.14 -0.92
CA TYR A 179 12.75 16.75 0.28
C TYR A 179 13.29 18.15 0.50
N PRO A 180 12.57 19.04 1.22
CA PRO A 180 13.05 20.39 1.53
C PRO A 180 14.24 20.40 2.51
N HIS A 181 14.52 19.27 3.16
CA HIS A 181 15.60 19.10 4.13
C HIS A 181 16.40 17.83 3.85
N LYS A 182 17.64 17.77 4.39
CA LYS A 182 18.40 16.53 4.40
C LYS A 182 17.66 15.43 5.13
N ILE A 183 17.61 14.23 4.54
CA ILE A 183 16.98 13.05 5.13
C ILE A 183 17.98 12.16 5.86
N GLY A 184 19.23 12.09 5.39
CA GLY A 184 20.28 11.30 6.04
C GLY A 184 20.47 11.70 7.50
N ARG A 185 20.38 10.73 8.43
CA ARG A 185 20.44 10.90 9.88
C ARG A 185 19.42 11.87 10.44
N ASN A 186 18.23 11.98 9.82
CA ASN A 186 17.17 12.92 10.19
C ASN A 186 15.81 12.23 10.19
N ALA A 187 14.82 12.85 10.84
CA ALA A 187 13.41 12.50 10.77
C ALA A 187 12.63 13.76 10.36
N ILE A 188 11.90 13.67 9.24
CA ILE A 188 11.17 14.81 8.68
C ILE A 188 9.67 14.56 8.93
N PRO A 189 8.99 15.33 9.84
CA PRO A 189 7.56 15.16 10.12
C PRO A 189 6.70 15.80 9.01
N HIS A 190 6.93 15.36 7.78
CA HIS A 190 6.30 15.92 6.60
C HIS A 190 6.29 14.89 5.47
N CYS A 191 5.11 14.34 5.17
CA CYS A 191 4.86 13.48 4.02
C CYS A 191 3.69 14.06 3.22
N ASP A 192 3.88 14.33 1.91
CA ASP A 192 2.90 14.98 1.03
C ASP A 192 2.67 16.48 1.43
N ILE A 193 1.72 17.17 0.85
CA ILE A 193 1.46 18.60 1.07
C ILE A 193 0.63 18.86 2.32
N PHE A 194 0.88 19.99 2.99
CA PHE A 194 0.07 20.46 4.11
C PHE A 194 -1.29 21.00 3.67
N LEU A 195 -2.28 20.76 4.50
CA LEU A 195 -3.65 21.25 4.38
C LEU A 195 -3.90 22.39 5.39
N GLU A 196 -4.98 23.14 5.21
CA GLU A 196 -5.35 24.27 6.09
C GLU A 196 -5.55 23.89 7.57
N ASN A 197 -5.93 22.65 7.83
CA ASN A 197 -6.12 22.13 9.19
C ASN A 197 -4.81 21.67 9.88
N GLY A 198 -3.65 21.90 9.24
CA GLY A 198 -2.35 21.53 9.75
C GLY A 198 -1.93 20.06 9.52
N TYR A 199 -2.83 19.21 9.05
CA TYR A 199 -2.49 17.88 8.60
C TYR A 199 -1.86 17.89 7.22
N THR A 200 -1.12 16.85 6.89
CA THR A 200 -0.72 16.57 5.49
C THR A 200 -1.77 15.73 4.77
N LYS A 201 -1.73 15.71 3.44
CA LYS A 201 -2.57 14.79 2.65
C LYS A 201 -2.30 13.34 3.02
N GLU A 202 -1.05 12.98 3.32
CA GLU A 202 -0.69 11.62 3.74
C GLU A 202 -1.39 11.23 5.03
N GLU A 203 -1.38 12.10 6.04
CA GLU A 203 -2.08 11.88 7.31
C GLU A 203 -3.59 11.74 7.11
N MET A 204 -4.18 12.55 6.23
CA MET A 204 -5.62 12.45 5.94
C MET A 204 -6.03 11.18 5.21
N LYS A 205 -5.10 10.53 4.47
CA LYS A 205 -5.35 9.18 3.94
C LYS A 205 -5.51 8.18 5.09
N LEU A 206 -4.62 8.21 6.08
CA LEU A 206 -4.71 7.37 7.28
C LEU A 206 -5.97 7.63 8.12
N VAL A 207 -6.51 8.84 8.09
CA VAL A 207 -7.75 9.20 8.80
C VAL A 207 -9.00 8.69 8.06
N LYS A 208 -9.03 8.78 6.72
CA LYS A 208 -10.24 8.56 5.92
C LYS A 208 -10.34 7.15 5.32
N GLU A 209 -9.24 6.64 4.77
CA GLU A 209 -9.25 5.36 4.05
C GLU A 209 -9.63 4.17 4.94
N PRO A 210 -9.13 4.03 6.21
CA PRO A 210 -9.53 2.92 7.08
C PRO A 210 -11.03 2.84 7.32
N LYS A 211 -11.70 3.97 7.49
CA LYS A 211 -13.16 4.03 7.67
C LYS A 211 -13.90 3.49 6.46
N LYS A 212 -13.47 3.89 5.25
CA LYS A 212 -14.06 3.40 4.00
C LYS A 212 -13.83 1.90 3.80
N ILE A 213 -12.63 1.39 4.10
CA ILE A 213 -12.29 -0.03 3.97
C ILE A 213 -13.07 -0.87 4.98
N LEU A 214 -13.10 -0.44 6.25
CA LEU A 214 -13.80 -1.15 7.33
C LEU A 214 -15.33 -0.94 7.32
N ARG A 215 -15.81 -0.01 6.48
CA ARG A 215 -17.25 0.36 6.39
C ARG A 215 -17.82 0.80 7.74
N ASP A 216 -17.00 1.52 8.51
CA ASP A 216 -17.35 2.00 9.84
C ASP A 216 -16.77 3.39 10.10
N ASP A 217 -17.61 4.37 10.41
CA ASP A 217 -17.25 5.73 10.73
C ASP A 217 -17.30 6.04 12.24
N SER A 218 -17.63 5.04 13.08
CA SER A 218 -17.88 5.22 14.52
C SER A 218 -16.62 5.56 15.32
N PHE A 219 -15.41 5.20 14.84
CA PHE A 219 -14.17 5.44 15.55
C PHE A 219 -13.42 6.68 15.05
N SER A 220 -12.64 7.27 15.92
CA SER A 220 -11.80 8.44 15.61
C SER A 220 -10.38 8.03 15.29
N ILE A 221 -9.75 8.71 14.32
CA ILE A 221 -8.34 8.50 13.96
C ILE A 221 -7.61 9.85 13.90
N THR A 222 -6.37 9.88 14.40
CA THR A 222 -5.41 10.94 14.14
C THR A 222 -4.06 10.34 13.76
N ALA A 223 -3.31 11.02 12.91
CA ALA A 223 -2.03 10.54 12.41
C ALA A 223 -0.98 11.64 12.37
N THR A 224 0.28 11.25 12.58
CA THR A 224 1.47 12.05 12.26
C THR A 224 2.37 11.23 11.36
N ALA A 225 2.65 11.72 10.15
CA ALA A 225 3.48 11.01 9.18
C ALA A 225 4.90 11.56 9.15
N VAL A 226 5.87 10.69 9.43
CA VAL A 226 7.28 11.04 9.50
C VAL A 226 8.08 10.29 8.44
N ARG A 227 8.91 11.00 7.67
CA ARG A 227 9.89 10.40 6.76
C ARG A 227 11.18 10.12 7.51
N ILE A 228 11.71 8.90 7.36
CA ILE A 228 12.96 8.46 8.00
C ILE A 228 13.94 7.94 6.94
N PRO A 229 15.26 7.91 7.24
CA PRO A 229 16.30 7.51 6.30
C PRO A 229 16.42 5.98 6.18
N THR A 230 15.36 5.34 5.69
CA THR A 230 15.33 3.91 5.37
C THR A 230 14.92 3.72 3.92
N ALA A 231 15.53 2.78 3.21
CA ALA A 231 15.26 2.55 1.79
C ALA A 231 13.96 1.78 1.54
N GLY A 232 13.57 0.86 2.43
CA GLY A 232 12.38 0.03 2.27
C GLY A 232 11.69 -0.28 3.60
N GLY A 233 10.38 -0.54 3.53
CA GLY A 233 9.54 -0.83 4.68
C GLY A 233 9.06 0.42 5.43
N HIS A 234 7.74 0.48 5.68
CA HIS A 234 7.13 1.48 6.56
C HIS A 234 6.86 0.87 7.93
N SER A 235 7.11 1.65 8.97
CA SER A 235 6.78 1.26 10.34
C SER A 235 5.74 2.19 10.93
N GLU A 236 4.92 1.69 11.85
CA GLU A 236 3.86 2.46 12.52
C GLU A 236 3.83 2.15 14.01
N ALA A 237 3.88 3.19 14.83
CA ALA A 237 3.51 3.12 16.23
C ALA A 237 2.00 3.42 16.32
N VAL A 238 1.24 2.42 16.76
CA VAL A 238 -0.22 2.50 16.84
C VAL A 238 -0.67 2.37 18.28
N ASN A 239 -1.48 3.32 18.72
CA ASN A 239 -2.20 3.29 19.98
C ASN A 239 -3.69 3.21 19.65
N VAL A 240 -4.36 2.11 20.00
CA VAL A 240 -5.76 1.88 19.70
C VAL A 240 -6.56 1.61 20.96
N GLN A 241 -7.59 2.44 21.19
CA GLN A 241 -8.58 2.26 22.24
C GLN A 241 -9.78 1.49 21.65
N PHE A 242 -10.23 0.50 22.39
CA PHE A 242 -11.43 -0.30 22.09
C PHE A 242 -12.59 0.05 23.00
N GLU A 243 -13.81 -0.28 22.56
CA GLU A 243 -15.01 -0.21 23.41
C GLU A 243 -15.02 -1.34 24.44
N ASN A 244 -14.57 -2.53 24.04
CA ASN A 244 -14.55 -3.72 24.89
C ASN A 244 -13.11 -4.00 25.37
N ASP A 245 -13.00 -4.50 26.60
CA ASP A 245 -11.72 -4.95 27.14
C ASP A 245 -11.20 -6.18 26.39
N PHE A 246 -9.90 -6.41 26.46
CA PHE A 246 -9.21 -7.48 25.72
C PHE A 246 -8.20 -8.21 26.60
N ASP A 247 -7.92 -9.47 26.26
CA ASP A 247 -6.80 -10.22 26.79
C ASP A 247 -5.63 -10.19 25.79
N LEU A 248 -4.40 -9.98 26.26
CA LEU A 248 -3.21 -9.90 25.40
C LEU A 248 -2.89 -11.23 24.72
N THR A 249 -3.20 -12.36 25.35
CA THR A 249 -3.02 -13.69 24.74
C THR A 249 -3.98 -13.87 23.60
N GLU A 250 -5.24 -13.47 23.79
CA GLU A 250 -6.26 -13.51 22.72
C GLU A 250 -5.90 -12.58 21.56
N VAL A 251 -5.42 -11.34 21.85
CA VAL A 251 -4.93 -10.42 20.81
C VAL A 251 -3.83 -11.06 19.96
N ARG A 252 -2.83 -11.70 20.60
CA ARG A 252 -1.75 -12.39 19.88
C ARG A 252 -2.27 -13.55 19.05
N GLN A 253 -3.21 -14.33 19.58
CA GLN A 253 -3.83 -15.45 18.84
C GLN A 253 -4.60 -14.95 17.62
N ILE A 254 -5.40 -13.90 17.76
CA ILE A 254 -6.14 -13.31 16.64
C ILE A 254 -5.16 -12.87 15.53
N LEU A 255 -4.13 -12.13 15.89
CA LEU A 255 -3.12 -11.67 14.92
C LEU A 255 -2.36 -12.82 14.27
N THR A 256 -1.94 -13.83 15.05
CA THR A 256 -1.21 -15.00 14.53
C THR A 256 -2.08 -15.84 13.57
N ASN A 257 -3.38 -15.90 13.81
CA ASN A 257 -4.32 -16.65 12.97
C ASN A 257 -4.83 -15.84 11.76
N THR A 258 -4.46 -14.57 11.64
CA THR A 258 -4.88 -13.72 10.53
C THR A 258 -3.95 -13.95 9.32
N PRO A 259 -4.45 -14.37 8.16
CA PRO A 259 -3.65 -14.56 6.96
C PRO A 259 -2.89 -13.31 6.57
N GLY A 260 -1.60 -13.45 6.21
CA GLY A 260 -0.74 -12.35 5.82
C GLY A 260 -0.15 -11.54 6.98
N ILE A 261 -0.42 -11.92 8.24
CA ILE A 261 0.20 -11.33 9.42
C ILE A 261 1.22 -12.29 10.03
N ILE A 262 2.38 -11.75 10.40
CA ILE A 262 3.40 -12.44 11.19
C ILE A 262 3.60 -11.70 12.51
N VAL A 263 3.36 -12.37 13.64
CA VAL A 263 3.64 -11.81 14.97
C VAL A 263 5.12 -12.06 15.31
N GLN A 264 5.85 -10.96 15.54
CA GLN A 264 7.25 -10.96 16.01
C GLN A 264 7.30 -10.20 17.34
N ASP A 265 7.11 -10.90 18.46
CA ASP A 265 6.97 -10.26 19.77
C ASP A 265 7.64 -11.10 20.89
N ASP A 266 8.90 -11.50 20.68
CA ASP A 266 9.73 -12.16 21.69
C ASP A 266 10.72 -11.15 22.29
N LEU A 267 10.29 -10.47 23.31
CA LEU A 267 11.06 -9.41 23.96
C LEU A 267 12.30 -9.92 24.69
N ALA A 268 12.28 -11.16 25.18
CA ALA A 268 13.41 -11.77 25.89
C ALA A 268 14.61 -11.96 24.96
N ASN A 269 14.34 -12.21 23.68
CA ASN A 269 15.35 -12.42 22.64
C ASN A 269 15.50 -11.22 21.70
N ASN A 270 14.93 -10.06 22.03
CA ASN A 270 14.94 -8.85 21.20
C ASN A 270 14.36 -9.06 19.79
N VAL A 271 13.34 -9.90 19.65
CA VAL A 271 12.63 -10.14 18.38
C VAL A 271 11.42 -9.24 18.28
N TYR A 272 11.47 -8.32 17.34
CA TYR A 272 10.41 -7.38 17.01
C TYR A 272 10.49 -6.97 15.53
N PRO A 273 9.40 -6.49 14.91
CA PRO A 273 9.42 -6.09 13.50
C PRO A 273 10.36 -4.90 13.25
N MET A 274 11.15 -5.00 12.18
CA MET A 274 12.02 -3.92 11.70
C MET A 274 11.86 -3.76 10.18
N ALA A 275 11.96 -2.52 9.70
CA ALA A 275 11.82 -2.19 8.29
C ALA A 275 12.77 -3.01 7.39
N ILE A 276 14.03 -3.18 7.81
CA ILE A 276 15.03 -3.96 7.07
C ILE A 276 14.64 -5.44 6.91
N ASN A 277 13.93 -6.02 7.88
CA ASN A 277 13.52 -7.42 7.85
C ASN A 277 12.20 -7.63 7.09
N ALA A 278 11.36 -6.59 7.02
CA ALA A 278 10.12 -6.59 6.26
C ALA A 278 10.33 -6.27 4.77
N HIS A 279 11.49 -5.69 4.43
CA HIS A 279 11.82 -5.37 3.04
C HIS A 279 11.79 -6.61 2.15
N ASP A 280 11.15 -6.46 0.99
CA ASP A 280 10.93 -7.51 -0.01
C ASP A 280 10.09 -8.71 0.50
N LYS A 281 9.22 -8.48 1.51
CA LYS A 281 8.25 -9.44 2.03
C LYS A 281 6.82 -8.98 1.77
N ASP A 282 5.91 -9.96 1.61
CA ASP A 282 4.48 -9.69 1.39
C ASP A 282 3.67 -9.59 2.68
N GLU A 283 4.22 -10.05 3.78
CA GLU A 283 3.54 -10.10 5.06
C GLU A 283 3.56 -8.73 5.77
N VAL A 284 2.58 -8.55 6.64
CA VAL A 284 2.53 -7.47 7.64
C VAL A 284 3.04 -8.02 8.97
N PHE A 285 4.09 -7.44 9.50
CA PHE A 285 4.71 -7.85 10.76
C PHE A 285 4.17 -7.01 11.91
N VAL A 286 3.75 -7.67 12.99
CA VAL A 286 3.19 -7.02 14.19
C VAL A 286 3.96 -7.45 15.42
N GLY A 287 4.34 -6.50 16.25
CA GLY A 287 5.02 -6.77 17.52
C GLY A 287 4.86 -5.62 18.52
N ARG A 288 5.65 -5.67 19.60
CA ARG A 288 5.56 -4.70 20.70
C ARG A 288 4.12 -4.57 21.23
N ILE A 289 3.42 -5.71 21.29
CA ILE A 289 2.02 -5.85 21.70
C ILE A 289 1.93 -5.73 23.21
N ARG A 290 1.32 -4.65 23.70
CA ARG A 290 1.20 -4.37 25.14
C ARG A 290 0.02 -3.46 25.43
N ARG A 291 -0.52 -3.57 26.66
CA ARG A 291 -1.51 -2.61 27.15
C ARG A 291 -0.90 -1.21 27.25
N ASP A 292 -1.71 -0.21 27.07
CA ASP A 292 -1.42 1.15 27.49
C ASP A 292 -1.95 1.33 28.93
N GLU A 293 -1.03 1.48 29.88
CA GLU A 293 -1.39 1.60 31.31
C GLU A 293 -1.98 2.98 31.64
N SER A 294 -1.89 3.95 30.75
CA SER A 294 -2.40 5.31 30.94
C SER A 294 -3.86 5.49 30.50
N GLN A 295 -4.42 4.51 29.79
CA GLN A 295 -5.75 4.60 29.19
C GLN A 295 -6.44 3.24 29.20
N GLU A 296 -7.70 3.18 29.67
CA GLU A 296 -8.49 1.96 29.69
C GLU A 296 -8.73 1.41 28.28
N ASN A 297 -8.79 0.07 28.18
CA ASN A 297 -9.07 -0.70 26.96
C ASN A 297 -8.19 -0.29 25.77
N THR A 298 -6.95 0.11 26.05
CA THR A 298 -6.04 0.64 25.04
C THR A 298 -4.82 -0.25 24.84
N LEU A 299 -4.52 -0.52 23.56
CA LEU A 299 -3.46 -1.37 23.11
C LEU A 299 -2.42 -0.57 22.34
N ASN A 300 -1.14 -0.83 22.60
CA ASN A 300 -0.02 -0.36 21.78
C ASN A 300 0.50 -1.48 20.90
N LEU A 301 0.72 -1.17 19.62
CA LEU A 301 1.27 -2.06 18.59
C LEU A 301 2.42 -1.38 17.84
N TRP A 302 3.30 -2.19 17.28
CA TRP A 302 4.27 -1.79 16.28
C TRP A 302 4.05 -2.63 15.03
N ILE A 303 3.74 -1.97 13.91
CA ILE A 303 3.37 -2.62 12.65
C ILE A 303 4.40 -2.25 11.59
N VAL A 304 4.88 -3.23 10.84
CA VAL A 304 5.87 -3.00 9.77
C VAL A 304 5.49 -3.81 8.53
N ALA A 305 5.56 -3.20 7.35
CA ALA A 305 5.40 -3.90 6.08
C ALA A 305 6.22 -3.23 4.97
N ASP A 306 6.52 -3.97 3.91
CA ASP A 306 7.11 -3.38 2.70
C ASP A 306 6.07 -2.55 1.96
N ASN A 307 6.36 -1.25 1.84
CA ASN A 307 5.47 -0.27 1.22
C ASN A 307 5.32 -0.41 -0.29
N LEU A 308 6.27 -1.05 -0.97
CA LEU A 308 6.21 -1.32 -2.41
C LEU A 308 5.54 -2.67 -2.71
N ARG A 309 5.64 -3.65 -1.78
CA ARG A 309 4.99 -4.96 -1.90
C ARG A 309 3.58 -4.92 -1.33
N LYS A 310 3.36 -5.35 -0.08
CA LYS A 310 2.00 -5.34 0.50
C LYS A 310 1.37 -3.96 0.46
N GLY A 311 2.14 -2.91 0.65
CA GLY A 311 1.66 -1.52 0.60
C GLY A 311 1.22 -1.03 -0.80
N ALA A 312 1.57 -1.75 -1.88
CA ALA A 312 1.23 -1.33 -3.25
C ALA A 312 1.06 -2.53 -4.20
N ALA A 313 2.16 -3.07 -4.73
CA ALA A 313 2.15 -4.06 -5.81
C ALA A 313 1.42 -5.34 -5.42
N THR A 314 1.72 -5.91 -4.26
CA THR A 314 1.13 -7.16 -3.80
C THR A 314 -0.37 -7.02 -3.57
N ASN A 315 -0.82 -5.95 -2.89
CA ASN A 315 -2.25 -5.73 -2.69
C ASN A 315 -2.99 -5.54 -4.03
N THR A 316 -2.37 -4.81 -4.98
CA THR A 316 -2.92 -4.64 -6.34
C THR A 316 -3.08 -5.97 -7.07
N VAL A 317 -2.06 -6.84 -7.00
CA VAL A 317 -2.11 -8.17 -7.62
C VAL A 317 -3.12 -9.08 -6.90
N GLN A 318 -3.21 -9.01 -5.58
CA GLN A 318 -4.22 -9.73 -4.78
C GLN A 318 -5.65 -9.30 -5.14
N ILE A 319 -5.89 -8.02 -5.45
CA ILE A 319 -7.20 -7.58 -6.00
C ILE A 319 -7.47 -8.29 -7.33
N ALA A 320 -6.48 -8.36 -8.24
CA ALA A 320 -6.64 -9.07 -9.50
C ALA A 320 -6.89 -10.57 -9.30
N GLU A 321 -6.19 -11.22 -8.35
CA GLU A 321 -6.44 -12.62 -7.97
C GLU A 321 -7.87 -12.81 -7.45
N TYR A 322 -8.35 -11.91 -6.60
CA TYR A 322 -9.72 -11.96 -6.08
C TYR A 322 -10.76 -11.86 -7.21
N LEU A 323 -10.55 -10.95 -8.17
CA LEU A 323 -11.42 -10.81 -9.34
C LEU A 323 -11.48 -12.08 -10.16
N VAL A 324 -10.33 -12.70 -10.44
CA VAL A 324 -10.24 -13.96 -11.19
C VAL A 324 -10.90 -15.11 -10.43
N ALA A 325 -10.58 -15.27 -9.14
CA ALA A 325 -11.10 -16.36 -8.32
C ALA A 325 -12.64 -16.33 -8.17
N ASN A 326 -13.23 -15.13 -8.25
CA ASN A 326 -14.67 -14.93 -8.12
C ASN A 326 -15.37 -14.71 -9.49
N ASN A 327 -14.68 -14.93 -10.61
CA ASN A 327 -15.20 -14.73 -11.97
C ASN A 327 -15.79 -13.32 -12.19
N LEU A 328 -15.10 -12.28 -11.68
CA LEU A 328 -15.52 -10.89 -11.82
C LEU A 328 -14.85 -10.18 -13.03
N VAL A 329 -13.90 -10.84 -13.66
CA VAL A 329 -13.21 -10.42 -14.90
C VAL A 329 -13.15 -11.57 -15.89
#